data_05dda4e6964fd225ada9f54386263af9
#
_entry.id   05dda4e6964fd225ada9f54386263af9
#
_cell.length_a   1.000
_cell.length_b   1.000
_cell.length_c   1.000
_cell.angle_alpha   90.00
_cell.angle_beta   90.00
_cell.angle_gamma   90.00
#
_symmetry.space_group_name_H-M   'P 1'
#
loop_
_entity.id
_entity.type
_entity.pdbx_description
1 polymer ?
#
loop_
_entity_poly.entity_id
_entity_poly.type
_entity_poly.pdbx_seq_one_letter_code
_entity_poly.pdbx_strand_id
1 'polypeptide(L)'
;MKRIALFLITNLAVILVLSIVAQVTGLNAWLAVHGGSLTGLLIMAAFFGFGGAFISLAMSKWMAKRAMGVRVIGQTSDPTEQWLLSVVEQHARTVGVRMPEVGIFNSPEPNAFATGASRNSALVAVSSGLLQRMSRPEIEAVLGHEMTHVANGDMVTLTLVQGVVNTFVIFLSRVVGNIIDRALFRSDDGRGIASFITVIVCQLVLGVLANIIVMWFSRRREFRADQGGAKLAGNDNMIAALEELKRVHQPLPAQQFAAFGIADGAVASGLKRLFLSHPPLDERIAALRAPGAH
;
A
#
# COMPACT_ATOMS: atom_id res chain seq x y z
N MET A 1 -12.08 13.40 8.12
CA MET A 1 -11.22 14.57 8.30
C MET A 1 -9.88 14.23 8.98
N LYS A 2 -9.83 13.57 10.16
CA LYS A 2 -8.56 13.25 10.87
C LYS A 2 -7.54 12.46 10.03
N ARG A 3 -7.98 11.47 9.21
CA ARG A 3 -7.10 10.66 8.36
C ARG A 3 -6.47 11.47 7.23
N ILE A 4 -7.24 12.35 6.59
CA ILE A 4 -6.73 13.25 5.53
C ILE A 4 -5.74 14.24 6.11
N ALA A 5 -6.05 14.84 7.27
CA ALA A 5 -5.13 15.75 7.96
C ALA A 5 -3.81 15.03 8.31
N LEU A 6 -3.87 13.82 8.88
CA LEU A 6 -2.67 13.04 9.19
C LEU A 6 -1.85 12.73 7.93
N PHE A 7 -2.50 12.34 6.83
CA PHE A 7 -1.84 12.10 5.56
C PHE A 7 -1.12 13.36 5.03
N LEU A 8 -1.79 14.51 5.03
CA LEU A 8 -1.20 15.78 4.58
C LEU A 8 -0.03 16.21 5.48
N ILE A 9 -0.20 16.14 6.80
CA ILE A 9 0.86 16.50 7.78
C ILE A 9 2.07 15.59 7.58
N THR A 10 1.85 14.28 7.41
CA THR A 10 2.95 13.33 7.21
C THR A 10 3.70 13.61 5.90
N ASN A 11 2.99 13.86 4.79
CA ASN A 11 3.64 14.20 3.52
C ASN A 11 4.44 15.50 3.62
N LEU A 12 3.89 16.52 4.28
CA LEU A 12 4.61 17.78 4.52
C LEU A 12 5.86 17.56 5.37
N ALA A 13 5.75 16.76 6.42
CA ALA A 13 6.90 16.41 7.27
C ALA A 13 7.98 15.64 6.49
N VAL A 14 7.60 14.70 5.62
CA VAL A 14 8.54 14.00 4.74
C VAL A 14 9.27 14.96 3.80
N ILE A 15 8.56 15.87 3.15
CA ILE A 15 9.16 16.88 2.27
C ILE A 15 10.13 17.77 3.07
N LEU A 16 9.75 18.20 4.26
CA LEU A 16 10.59 19.01 5.12
C LEU A 16 11.89 18.29 5.52
N VAL A 17 11.78 17.03 5.97
CA VAL A 17 12.94 16.21 6.33
C VAL A 17 13.86 16.03 5.13
N LEU A 18 13.33 15.68 3.95
CA LEU A 18 14.14 15.52 2.74
C LEU A 18 14.80 16.82 2.31
N SER A 19 14.13 17.96 2.46
CA SER A 19 14.70 19.28 2.17
C SER A 19 15.88 19.62 3.10
N ILE A 20 15.73 19.30 4.41
CA ILE A 20 16.81 19.50 5.40
C ILE A 20 17.98 18.56 5.05
N VAL A 21 17.73 17.29 4.76
CA VAL A 21 18.78 16.32 4.39
C VAL A 21 19.48 16.78 3.11
N ALA A 22 18.77 17.25 2.08
CA ALA A 22 19.36 17.76 0.86
C ALA A 22 20.25 18.98 1.12
N GLN A 23 19.90 19.84 2.08
CA GLN A 23 20.71 20.99 2.47
C GLN A 23 21.97 20.58 3.25
N VAL A 24 21.84 19.72 4.25
CA VAL A 24 22.95 19.26 5.09
C VAL A 24 23.96 18.43 4.29
N THR A 25 23.49 17.61 3.33
CA THR A 25 24.36 16.79 2.46
C THR A 25 25.02 17.58 1.32
N GLY A 26 24.70 18.86 1.17
CA GLY A 26 25.18 19.68 0.06
C GLY A 26 24.52 19.38 -1.29
N LEU A 27 23.50 18.50 -1.32
CA LEU A 27 22.77 18.17 -2.55
C LEU A 27 22.16 19.40 -3.21
N ASN A 28 21.65 20.37 -2.43
CA ASN A 28 21.11 21.60 -2.97
C ASN A 28 22.17 22.45 -3.68
N ALA A 29 23.38 22.54 -3.11
CA ALA A 29 24.50 23.24 -3.74
C ALA A 29 24.96 22.54 -5.01
N TRP A 30 25.06 21.20 -4.98
CA TRP A 30 25.38 20.39 -6.15
C TRP A 30 24.32 20.52 -7.25
N LEU A 31 23.03 20.50 -6.90
CA LEU A 31 21.92 20.68 -7.83
C LEU A 31 21.87 22.11 -8.42
N ALA A 32 22.32 23.12 -7.70
CA ALA A 32 22.39 24.48 -8.22
C ALA A 32 23.36 24.56 -9.43
N VAL A 33 24.43 23.77 -9.42
CA VAL A 33 25.40 23.73 -10.51
C VAL A 33 25.01 22.72 -11.60
N HIS A 34 24.46 21.56 -11.22
CA HIS A 34 24.23 20.41 -12.13
C HIS A 34 22.75 20.16 -12.44
N GLY A 35 21.83 20.84 -11.75
CA GLY A 35 20.38 20.59 -11.85
C GLY A 35 19.76 20.88 -13.22
N GLY A 36 20.45 21.66 -14.05
CA GLY A 36 20.07 21.87 -15.45
C GLY A 36 20.40 20.70 -16.38
N SER A 37 21.21 19.73 -15.92
CA SER A 37 21.53 18.53 -16.68
C SER A 37 20.50 17.42 -16.43
N LEU A 38 20.32 16.52 -17.41
CA LEU A 38 19.45 15.34 -17.25
C LEU A 38 19.91 14.45 -16.09
N THR A 39 21.22 14.31 -15.89
CA THR A 39 21.79 13.53 -14.77
C THR A 39 21.46 14.16 -13.42
N GLY A 40 21.61 15.48 -13.29
CA GLY A 40 21.24 16.20 -12.06
C GLY A 40 19.76 16.07 -11.74
N LEU A 41 18.91 16.19 -12.75
CA LEU A 41 17.49 16.01 -12.64
C LEU A 41 17.10 14.58 -12.19
N LEU A 42 17.75 13.56 -12.76
CA LEU A 42 17.53 12.16 -12.39
C LEU A 42 17.96 11.88 -10.94
N ILE A 43 19.11 12.37 -10.50
CA ILE A 43 19.59 12.22 -9.12
C ILE A 43 18.62 12.88 -8.14
N MET A 44 18.16 14.09 -8.45
CA MET A 44 17.15 14.77 -7.64
C MET A 44 15.84 13.97 -7.59
N ALA A 45 15.36 13.48 -8.72
CA ALA A 45 14.13 12.68 -8.78
C ALA A 45 14.28 11.37 -7.99
N ALA A 46 15.42 10.69 -8.07
CA ALA A 46 15.71 9.49 -7.30
C ALA A 46 15.78 9.78 -5.79
N PHE A 47 16.44 10.86 -5.39
CA PHE A 47 16.51 11.27 -3.99
C PHE A 47 15.12 11.48 -3.38
N PHE A 48 14.27 12.25 -4.03
CA PHE A 48 12.90 12.49 -3.53
C PHE A 48 11.99 11.28 -3.70
N GLY A 49 12.09 10.54 -4.80
CA GLY A 49 11.27 9.36 -5.08
C GLY A 49 11.52 8.22 -4.10
N PHE A 50 12.78 7.82 -3.93
CA PHE A 50 13.15 6.77 -2.98
C PHE A 50 13.14 7.27 -1.54
N GLY A 51 13.64 8.49 -1.28
CA GLY A 51 13.68 9.06 0.07
C GLY A 51 12.28 9.12 0.68
N GLY A 52 11.30 9.62 -0.06
CA GLY A 52 9.90 9.64 0.38
C GLY A 52 9.33 8.24 0.63
N ALA A 53 9.62 7.29 -0.25
CA ALA A 53 9.19 5.91 -0.10
C ALA A 53 9.79 5.24 1.15
N PHE A 54 11.10 5.40 1.39
CA PHE A 54 11.78 4.84 2.56
C PHE A 54 11.32 5.47 3.88
N ILE A 55 11.13 6.79 3.93
CA ILE A 55 10.60 7.46 5.12
C ILE A 55 9.18 6.96 5.40
N SER A 56 8.33 6.85 4.37
CA SER A 56 6.98 6.30 4.51
C SER A 56 7.00 4.87 5.05
N LEU A 57 7.90 4.01 4.55
CA LEU A 57 8.09 2.65 5.05
C LEU A 57 8.53 2.64 6.52
N ALA A 58 9.53 3.44 6.87
CA ALA A 58 10.03 3.52 8.24
C ALA A 58 8.96 3.97 9.24
N MET A 59 8.08 4.89 8.81
CA MET A 59 6.97 5.40 9.60
C MET A 59 5.71 4.53 9.56
N SER A 60 5.64 3.54 8.68
CA SER A 60 4.41 2.79 8.36
C SER A 60 3.73 2.19 9.60
N LYS A 61 4.50 1.58 10.49
CA LYS A 61 4.01 0.97 11.73
C LYS A 61 3.46 2.01 12.72
N TRP A 62 4.15 3.13 12.90
CA TRP A 62 3.67 4.23 13.72
C TRP A 62 2.40 4.86 13.16
N MET A 63 2.39 5.09 11.85
CA MET A 63 1.22 5.64 11.15
C MET A 63 0.01 4.72 11.25
N ALA A 64 0.19 3.41 11.04
CA ALA A 64 -0.89 2.43 11.15
C ALA A 64 -1.49 2.41 12.56
N LYS A 65 -0.63 2.35 13.59
CA LYS A 65 -1.09 2.42 15.00
C LYS A 65 -1.90 3.69 15.27
N ARG A 66 -1.42 4.84 14.80
CA ARG A 66 -2.07 6.13 15.06
C ARG A 66 -3.34 6.34 14.24
N ALA A 67 -3.31 6.00 12.95
CA ALA A 67 -4.42 6.24 12.02
C ALA A 67 -5.59 5.29 12.25
N MET A 68 -5.31 4.03 12.57
CA MET A 68 -6.32 2.99 12.80
C MET A 68 -6.68 2.83 14.29
N GLY A 69 -5.95 3.48 15.19
CA GLY A 69 -6.16 3.32 16.64
C GLY A 69 -5.82 1.90 17.12
N VAL A 70 -4.76 1.31 16.59
CA VAL A 70 -4.37 -0.06 16.94
C VAL A 70 -3.88 -0.12 18.37
N ARG A 71 -4.53 -0.93 19.19
CA ARG A 71 -4.07 -1.32 20.52
C ARG A 71 -3.23 -2.58 20.38
N VAL A 72 -1.93 -2.46 20.66
CA VAL A 72 -1.02 -3.60 20.66
C VAL A 72 -1.31 -4.48 21.86
N ILE A 73 -1.41 -5.78 21.64
CA ILE A 73 -1.61 -6.77 22.69
C ILE A 73 -0.27 -6.97 23.43
N GLY A 74 -0.28 -6.71 24.73
CA GLY A 74 0.85 -6.99 25.61
C GLY A 74 0.64 -8.30 26.37
N GLN A 75 1.02 -8.30 27.64
CA GLN A 75 0.62 -9.38 28.56
C GLN A 75 -0.88 -9.27 28.80
N THR A 76 -1.61 -10.36 28.57
CA THR A 76 -3.06 -10.39 28.66
C THR A 76 -3.57 -11.66 29.29
N SER A 77 -4.70 -11.57 30.00
CA SER A 77 -5.47 -12.72 30.48
C SER A 77 -6.69 -13.05 29.62
N ASP A 78 -6.95 -12.22 28.58
CA ASP A 78 -8.07 -12.46 27.67
C ASP A 78 -7.79 -13.68 26.79
N PRO A 79 -8.67 -14.72 26.80
CA PRO A 79 -8.44 -15.94 26.04
C PRO A 79 -8.36 -15.75 24.53
N THR A 80 -9.07 -14.75 23.98
CA THR A 80 -9.06 -14.43 22.55
C THR A 80 -7.74 -13.78 22.16
N GLU A 81 -7.25 -12.86 22.96
CA GLU A 81 -5.95 -12.22 22.71
C GLU A 81 -4.78 -13.21 22.85
N GLN A 82 -4.83 -14.10 23.87
CA GLN A 82 -3.84 -15.17 24.03
C GLN A 82 -3.84 -16.13 22.83
N TRP A 83 -5.02 -16.50 22.35
CA TRP A 83 -5.15 -17.32 21.15
C TRP A 83 -4.58 -16.61 19.91
N LEU A 84 -4.89 -15.33 19.68
CA LEU A 84 -4.32 -14.55 18.58
C LEU A 84 -2.79 -14.51 18.62
N LEU A 85 -2.22 -14.29 19.81
CA LEU A 85 -0.77 -14.30 20.01
C LEU A 85 -0.19 -15.67 19.66
N SER A 86 -0.81 -16.76 20.12
CA SER A 86 -0.33 -18.13 19.86
C SER A 86 -0.35 -18.48 18.37
N VAL A 87 -1.42 -18.11 17.63
CA VAL A 87 -1.53 -18.33 16.19
C VAL A 87 -0.46 -17.57 15.42
N VAL A 88 -0.29 -16.28 15.72
CA VAL A 88 0.73 -15.47 15.04
C VAL A 88 2.14 -15.96 15.37
N GLU A 89 2.40 -16.39 16.61
CA GLU A 89 3.68 -16.99 16.99
C GLU A 89 3.96 -18.28 16.25
N GLN A 90 2.96 -19.16 16.14
CA GLN A 90 3.07 -20.41 15.37
C GLN A 90 3.38 -20.14 13.89
N HIS A 91 2.65 -19.21 13.27
CA HIS A 91 2.90 -18.82 11.88
C HIS A 91 4.28 -18.19 11.71
N ALA A 92 4.70 -17.29 12.63
CA ALA A 92 6.01 -16.66 12.58
C ALA A 92 7.15 -17.68 12.65
N ARG A 93 7.04 -18.69 13.53
CA ARG A 93 8.00 -19.80 13.62
C ARG A 93 8.03 -20.62 12.33
N THR A 94 6.87 -20.94 11.77
CA THR A 94 6.76 -21.75 10.54
C THR A 94 7.39 -21.05 9.34
N VAL A 95 7.20 -19.73 9.20
CA VAL A 95 7.77 -18.96 8.07
C VAL A 95 9.16 -18.38 8.36
N GLY A 96 9.71 -18.60 9.55
CA GLY A 96 11.08 -18.20 9.90
C GLY A 96 11.29 -16.71 10.05
N VAL A 97 10.30 -15.98 10.63
CA VAL A 97 10.42 -14.55 10.96
C VAL A 97 10.30 -14.34 12.47
N ARG A 98 10.77 -13.18 12.94
CA ARG A 98 10.52 -12.78 14.33
C ARG A 98 9.04 -12.59 14.57
N MET A 99 8.58 -12.91 15.78
CA MET A 99 7.23 -12.60 16.23
C MET A 99 6.92 -11.12 15.98
N PRO A 100 5.93 -10.79 15.14
CA PRO A 100 5.51 -9.41 14.96
C PRO A 100 4.77 -8.89 16.20
N GLU A 101 4.63 -7.59 16.31
CA GLU A 101 3.63 -7.03 17.23
C GLU A 101 2.23 -7.45 16.74
N VAL A 102 1.37 -7.85 17.66
CA VAL A 102 -0.03 -8.18 17.34
C VAL A 102 -0.93 -7.12 17.95
N GLY A 103 -1.93 -6.68 17.20
CA GLY A 103 -2.83 -5.63 17.68
C GLY A 103 -4.28 -5.81 17.23
N ILE A 104 -5.17 -5.12 17.94
CA ILE A 104 -6.59 -5.06 17.62
C ILE A 104 -6.97 -3.60 17.40
N PHE A 105 -7.79 -3.33 16.39
CA PHE A 105 -8.35 -2.00 16.14
C PHE A 105 -9.87 -2.06 16.04
N ASN A 106 -10.51 -0.98 16.46
CA ASN A 106 -11.96 -0.92 16.46
C ASN A 106 -12.49 -0.55 15.06
N SER A 107 -13.09 -1.55 14.39
CA SER A 107 -13.80 -1.39 13.13
C SER A 107 -14.88 -2.47 13.03
N PRO A 108 -16.12 -2.12 12.64
CA PRO A 108 -17.20 -3.10 12.45
C PRO A 108 -17.00 -3.97 11.19
N GLU A 109 -16.16 -3.54 10.26
CA GLU A 109 -15.85 -4.28 9.04
C GLU A 109 -14.74 -5.31 9.32
N PRO A 110 -14.91 -6.58 8.88
CA PRO A 110 -13.83 -7.58 8.93
C PRO A 110 -12.62 -7.10 8.14
N ASN A 111 -11.52 -6.91 8.83
CA ASN A 111 -10.27 -6.46 8.21
C ASN A 111 -9.08 -6.93 9.01
N ALA A 112 -7.97 -7.20 8.31
CA ALA A 112 -6.66 -7.41 8.89
C ALA A 112 -5.60 -6.75 8.02
N PHE A 113 -4.45 -6.46 8.58
CA PHE A 113 -3.32 -5.96 7.81
C PHE A 113 -2.00 -6.26 8.50
N ALA A 114 -0.96 -6.39 7.68
CA ALA A 114 0.42 -6.39 8.13
C ALA A 114 1.15 -5.13 7.63
N THR A 115 1.99 -4.55 8.48
CA THR A 115 2.85 -3.41 8.11
C THR A 115 4.15 -3.41 8.90
N GLY A 116 5.14 -2.68 8.43
CA GLY A 116 6.43 -2.53 9.11
C GLY A 116 7.59 -2.30 8.15
N ALA A 117 8.70 -1.83 8.67
CA ALA A 117 9.87 -1.48 7.88
C ALA A 117 10.72 -2.68 7.44
N SER A 118 10.50 -3.86 8.02
CA SER A 118 11.21 -5.09 7.65
C SER A 118 10.44 -6.34 8.09
N ARG A 119 10.86 -7.51 7.58
CA ARG A 119 10.30 -8.82 7.97
C ARG A 119 10.37 -9.09 9.49
N ASN A 120 11.38 -8.54 10.16
CA ASN A 120 11.61 -8.74 11.60
C ASN A 120 11.15 -7.55 12.46
N SER A 121 10.48 -6.56 11.87
CA SER A 121 9.90 -5.40 12.55
C SER A 121 8.52 -5.12 11.99
N ALA A 122 7.65 -6.13 12.04
CA ALA A 122 6.29 -6.04 11.55
C ALA A 122 5.28 -5.84 12.68
N LEU A 123 4.09 -5.37 12.30
CA LEU A 123 2.86 -5.33 13.08
C LEU A 123 1.80 -6.05 12.26
N VAL A 124 1.10 -6.99 12.89
CA VAL A 124 -0.11 -7.64 12.35
C VAL A 124 -1.28 -7.19 13.20
N ALA A 125 -2.32 -6.67 12.59
CA ALA A 125 -3.48 -6.15 13.30
C ALA A 125 -4.79 -6.66 12.69
N VAL A 126 -5.74 -6.98 13.57
CA VAL A 126 -7.08 -7.44 13.19
C VAL A 126 -8.15 -6.49 13.71
N SER A 127 -9.26 -6.37 12.99
CA SER A 127 -10.39 -5.56 13.44
C SER A 127 -11.26 -6.32 14.44
N SER A 128 -11.98 -5.57 15.29
CA SER A 128 -13.04 -6.13 16.14
C SER A 128 -14.13 -6.82 15.31
N GLY A 129 -14.46 -6.29 14.14
CA GLY A 129 -15.45 -6.89 13.24
C GLY A 129 -15.00 -8.23 12.66
N LEU A 130 -13.69 -8.41 12.39
CA LEU A 130 -13.15 -9.71 11.97
C LEU A 130 -13.32 -10.76 13.08
N LEU A 131 -12.98 -10.40 14.32
CA LEU A 131 -13.09 -11.29 15.48
C LEU A 131 -14.55 -11.68 15.82
N GLN A 132 -15.51 -10.82 15.48
CA GLN A 132 -16.93 -11.06 15.74
C GLN A 132 -17.63 -11.89 14.66
N ARG A 133 -17.19 -11.80 13.41
CA ARG A 133 -17.89 -12.37 12.26
C ARG A 133 -17.27 -13.66 11.74
N MET A 134 -15.97 -13.81 11.88
CA MET A 134 -15.25 -14.96 11.35
C MET A 134 -15.03 -16.03 12.43
N SER A 135 -15.07 -17.30 12.03
CA SER A 135 -14.67 -18.41 12.87
C SER A 135 -13.15 -18.43 13.11
N ARG A 136 -12.71 -19.10 14.16
CA ARG A 136 -11.27 -19.21 14.45
C ARG A 136 -10.44 -19.77 13.28
N PRO A 137 -10.85 -20.83 12.57
CA PRO A 137 -10.09 -21.32 11.40
C PRO A 137 -9.99 -20.27 10.26
N GLU A 138 -11.04 -19.50 10.02
CA GLU A 138 -11.03 -18.43 9.03
C GLU A 138 -10.08 -17.28 9.43
N ILE A 139 -10.10 -16.90 10.72
CA ILE A 139 -9.18 -15.88 11.25
C ILE A 139 -7.73 -16.38 11.16
N GLU A 140 -7.48 -17.64 11.46
CA GLU A 140 -6.15 -18.27 11.35
C GLU A 140 -5.64 -18.21 9.90
N ALA A 141 -6.51 -18.45 8.91
CA ALA A 141 -6.19 -18.34 7.50
C ALA A 141 -5.88 -16.89 7.08
N VAL A 142 -6.66 -15.91 7.54
CA VAL A 142 -6.39 -14.49 7.32
C VAL A 142 -5.04 -14.09 7.95
N LEU A 143 -4.76 -14.53 9.17
CA LEU A 143 -3.47 -14.27 9.82
C LEU A 143 -2.32 -14.95 9.06
N GLY A 144 -2.53 -16.15 8.52
CA GLY A 144 -1.57 -16.85 7.65
C GLY A 144 -1.27 -16.06 6.36
N HIS A 145 -2.31 -15.46 5.75
CA HIS A 145 -2.16 -14.57 4.61
C HIS A 145 -1.29 -13.34 4.96
N GLU A 146 -1.60 -12.64 6.06
CA GLU A 146 -0.83 -11.49 6.53
C GLU A 146 0.62 -11.86 6.89
N MET A 147 0.81 -13.00 7.54
CA MET A 147 2.14 -13.52 7.88
C MET A 147 2.95 -13.89 6.63
N THR A 148 2.29 -14.31 5.55
CA THR A 148 2.95 -14.57 4.26
C THR A 148 3.47 -13.27 3.64
N HIS A 149 2.72 -12.16 3.71
CA HIS A 149 3.21 -10.85 3.30
C HIS A 149 4.45 -10.41 4.10
N VAL A 150 4.44 -10.64 5.41
CA VAL A 150 5.60 -10.38 6.28
C VAL A 150 6.80 -11.22 5.84
N ALA A 151 6.60 -12.53 5.68
CA ALA A 151 7.66 -13.48 5.32
C ALA A 151 8.28 -13.17 3.95
N ASN A 152 7.47 -12.79 2.97
CA ASN A 152 7.91 -12.40 1.63
C ASN A 152 8.64 -11.03 1.61
N GLY A 153 8.51 -10.22 2.66
CA GLY A 153 9.03 -8.84 2.68
C GLY A 153 8.28 -7.93 1.70
N ASP A 154 7.01 -8.20 1.50
CA ASP A 154 6.17 -7.50 0.51
C ASP A 154 6.08 -6.00 0.75
N MET A 155 6.16 -5.55 2.00
CA MET A 155 6.19 -4.15 2.37
C MET A 155 7.41 -3.43 1.78
N VAL A 156 8.60 -4.04 1.93
CA VAL A 156 9.85 -3.50 1.38
C VAL A 156 9.83 -3.49 -0.14
N THR A 157 9.39 -4.61 -0.74
CA THR A 157 9.31 -4.74 -2.20
C THR A 157 8.37 -3.70 -2.82
N LEU A 158 7.19 -3.49 -2.21
CA LEU A 158 6.25 -2.47 -2.67
C LEU A 158 6.84 -1.06 -2.55
N THR A 159 7.57 -0.79 -1.46
CA THR A 159 8.27 0.49 -1.25
C THR A 159 9.33 0.73 -2.31
N LEU A 160 10.11 -0.28 -2.69
CA LEU A 160 11.08 -0.17 -3.78
C LEU A 160 10.41 0.12 -5.11
N VAL A 161 9.32 -0.59 -5.45
CA VAL A 161 8.53 -0.33 -6.66
C VAL A 161 8.00 1.10 -6.63
N GLN A 162 7.45 1.55 -5.50
CA GLN A 162 6.95 2.91 -5.34
C GLN A 162 8.06 3.95 -5.50
N GLY A 163 9.25 3.70 -4.95
CA GLY A 163 10.42 4.58 -5.10
C GLY A 163 10.85 4.74 -6.55
N VAL A 164 10.95 3.62 -7.30
CA VAL A 164 11.26 3.64 -8.74
C VAL A 164 10.19 4.43 -9.50
N VAL A 165 8.92 4.09 -9.30
CA VAL A 165 7.80 4.72 -10.01
C VAL A 165 7.73 6.21 -9.70
N ASN A 166 7.88 6.63 -8.44
CA ASN A 166 7.92 8.04 -8.05
C ASN A 166 9.09 8.78 -8.70
N THR A 167 10.26 8.15 -8.77
CA THR A 167 11.43 8.71 -9.46
C THR A 167 11.11 9.02 -10.92
N PHE A 168 10.51 8.07 -11.64
CA PHE A 168 10.09 8.27 -13.03
C PHE A 168 9.05 9.38 -13.17
N VAL A 169 8.05 9.43 -12.29
CA VAL A 169 7.02 10.48 -12.31
C VAL A 169 7.65 11.86 -12.13
N ILE A 170 8.54 12.03 -11.14
CA ILE A 170 9.21 13.29 -10.87
C ILE A 170 10.14 13.68 -12.03
N PHE A 171 10.90 12.73 -12.55
CA PHE A 171 11.84 12.97 -13.64
C PHE A 171 11.11 13.36 -14.94
N LEU A 172 10.18 12.51 -15.41
CA LEU A 172 9.46 12.74 -16.66
C LEU A 172 8.61 13.99 -16.64
N SER A 173 7.93 14.29 -15.53
CA SER A 173 7.12 15.51 -15.42
C SER A 173 7.96 16.77 -15.59
N ARG A 174 9.19 16.78 -15.10
CA ARG A 174 10.12 17.92 -15.27
C ARG A 174 10.68 17.99 -16.68
N VAL A 175 11.04 16.85 -17.28
CA VAL A 175 11.50 16.82 -18.67
C VAL A 175 10.41 17.33 -19.62
N VAL A 176 9.19 16.82 -19.48
CA VAL A 176 8.04 17.26 -20.29
C VAL A 176 7.71 18.72 -20.02
N GLY A 177 7.72 19.13 -18.73
CA GLY A 177 7.50 20.53 -18.35
C GLY A 177 8.49 21.47 -19.02
N ASN A 178 9.78 21.16 -19.01
CA ASN A 178 10.82 21.94 -19.65
C ASN A 178 10.67 22.00 -21.18
N ILE A 179 10.25 20.88 -21.82
CA ILE A 179 10.02 20.85 -23.28
C ILE A 179 8.84 21.76 -23.64
N ILE A 180 7.72 21.66 -22.92
CA ILE A 180 6.52 22.48 -23.17
C ILE A 180 6.81 23.95 -22.91
N ASP A 181 7.54 24.29 -21.86
CA ASP A 181 7.88 25.67 -21.52
C ASP A 181 8.69 26.34 -22.62
N ARG A 182 9.73 25.65 -23.13
CA ARG A 182 10.53 26.13 -24.26
C ARG A 182 9.75 26.25 -25.55
N ALA A 183 8.87 25.27 -25.83
CA ALA A 183 8.13 25.22 -27.10
C ALA A 183 7.00 26.27 -27.17
N LEU A 184 6.27 26.47 -26.06
CA LEU A 184 5.09 27.33 -26.05
C LEU A 184 5.33 28.73 -25.49
N PHE A 185 6.19 28.85 -24.49
CA PHE A 185 6.35 30.11 -23.75
C PHE A 185 7.69 30.81 -24.03
N ARG A 186 8.57 30.19 -24.83
CA ARG A 186 9.89 30.73 -25.21
C ARG A 186 10.71 31.25 -24.01
N SER A 187 10.51 30.65 -22.85
CA SER A 187 11.19 30.99 -21.61
C SER A 187 12.54 30.27 -21.58
N ASP A 188 13.63 31.02 -21.66
CA ASP A 188 14.99 30.43 -21.62
C ASP A 188 15.33 29.83 -20.24
N ASP A 189 14.67 30.26 -19.17
CA ASP A 189 14.99 29.88 -17.79
C ASP A 189 14.19 28.71 -17.23
N GLY A 190 13.12 28.24 -17.89
CA GLY A 190 12.29 27.10 -17.43
C GLY A 190 11.68 27.28 -16.02
N ARG A 191 11.60 28.53 -15.54
CA ARG A 191 11.18 28.91 -14.17
C ARG A 191 9.87 29.69 -14.11
N GLY A 192 9.13 29.77 -15.22
CA GLY A 192 7.85 30.48 -15.29
C GLY A 192 6.73 29.77 -14.54
N ILE A 193 5.66 30.52 -14.21
CA ILE A 193 4.43 29.97 -13.62
C ILE A 193 3.83 28.87 -14.52
N ALA A 194 3.93 29.05 -15.84
CA ALA A 194 3.47 28.07 -16.83
C ALA A 194 4.20 26.73 -16.72
N SER A 195 5.53 26.76 -16.60
CA SER A 195 6.35 25.55 -16.37
C SER A 195 5.94 24.82 -15.08
N PHE A 196 5.75 25.58 -14.00
CA PHE A 196 5.30 25.02 -12.72
C PHE A 196 3.93 24.32 -12.84
N ILE A 197 2.95 24.95 -13.49
CA ILE A 197 1.62 24.38 -13.73
C ILE A 197 1.73 23.14 -14.59
N THR A 198 2.52 23.18 -15.67
CA THR A 198 2.73 22.03 -16.56
C THR A 198 3.33 20.85 -15.81
N VAL A 199 4.35 21.08 -14.98
CA VAL A 199 4.96 20.04 -14.15
C VAL A 199 3.93 19.40 -13.21
N ILE A 200 3.07 20.21 -12.55
CA ILE A 200 2.02 19.69 -11.67
C ILE A 200 1.02 18.84 -12.46
N VAL A 201 0.54 19.31 -13.60
CA VAL A 201 -0.40 18.55 -14.44
C VAL A 201 0.23 17.24 -14.90
N CYS A 202 1.47 17.27 -15.36
CA CYS A 202 2.21 16.06 -15.73
C CYS A 202 2.37 15.10 -14.54
N GLN A 203 2.69 15.59 -13.34
CA GLN A 203 2.80 14.76 -12.14
C GLN A 203 1.47 14.09 -11.79
N LEU A 204 0.35 14.79 -11.90
CA LEU A 204 -0.98 14.21 -11.66
C LEU A 204 -1.29 13.10 -12.67
N VAL A 205 -1.12 13.36 -13.97
CA VAL A 205 -1.40 12.38 -15.03
C VAL A 205 -0.47 11.17 -14.91
N LEU A 206 0.85 11.40 -14.83
CA LEU A 206 1.82 10.33 -14.67
C LEU A 206 1.66 9.58 -13.35
N GLY A 207 1.25 10.27 -12.28
CA GLY A 207 0.94 9.66 -10.98
C GLY A 207 -0.23 8.68 -11.05
N VAL A 208 -1.28 9.00 -11.81
CA VAL A 208 -2.39 8.07 -12.06
C VAL A 208 -1.90 6.83 -12.80
N LEU A 209 -1.12 6.98 -13.87
CA LEU A 209 -0.54 5.86 -14.63
C LEU A 209 0.41 5.03 -13.74
N ALA A 210 1.23 5.70 -12.97
CA ALA A 210 2.14 5.10 -12.00
C ALA A 210 1.40 4.23 -10.97
N ASN A 211 0.26 4.73 -10.47
CA ASN A 211 -0.56 3.99 -9.51
C ASN A 211 -1.12 2.68 -10.12
N ILE A 212 -1.45 2.64 -11.39
CA ILE A 212 -1.88 1.41 -12.08
C ILE A 212 -0.78 0.33 -12.02
N ILE A 213 0.49 0.72 -12.23
CA ILE A 213 1.64 -0.19 -12.14
C ILE A 213 1.78 -0.73 -10.73
N VAL A 214 1.71 0.14 -9.71
CA VAL A 214 1.80 -0.25 -8.30
C VAL A 214 0.66 -1.19 -7.92
N MET A 215 -0.58 -0.91 -8.36
CA MET A 215 -1.73 -1.76 -8.10
C MET A 215 -1.63 -3.10 -8.81
N TRP A 216 -1.13 -3.14 -10.05
CA TRP A 216 -0.87 -4.39 -10.77
C TRP A 216 0.13 -5.28 -10.01
N PHE A 217 1.22 -4.68 -9.53
CA PHE A 217 2.21 -5.39 -8.72
C PHE A 217 1.61 -5.86 -7.38
N SER A 218 0.81 -5.01 -6.73
CA SER A 218 0.09 -5.35 -5.49
C SER A 218 -0.80 -6.58 -5.68
N ARG A 219 -1.63 -6.60 -6.72
CA ARG A 219 -2.53 -7.75 -7.00
C ARG A 219 -1.81 -9.07 -7.20
N ARG A 220 -0.63 -9.09 -7.84
CA ARG A 220 0.14 -10.33 -8.03
C ARG A 220 0.65 -10.95 -6.73
N ARG A 221 0.87 -10.15 -5.70
CA ARG A 221 1.33 -10.64 -4.39
C ARG A 221 0.21 -11.32 -3.62
N GLU A 222 -1.03 -10.91 -3.83
CA GLU A 222 -2.21 -11.46 -3.15
C GLU A 222 -2.35 -12.95 -3.40
N PHE A 223 -2.22 -13.41 -4.64
CA PHE A 223 -2.29 -14.84 -4.96
C PHE A 223 -1.22 -15.67 -4.23
N ARG A 224 -0.01 -15.12 -4.06
CA ARG A 224 1.05 -15.79 -3.30
C ARG A 224 0.76 -15.77 -1.80
N ALA A 225 0.17 -14.70 -1.30
CA ALA A 225 -0.22 -14.59 0.09
C ALA A 225 -1.38 -15.55 0.42
N ASP A 226 -2.33 -15.72 -0.48
CA ASP A 226 -3.41 -16.72 -0.36
C ASP A 226 -2.87 -18.14 -0.30
N GLN A 227 -1.95 -18.50 -1.20
CA GLN A 227 -1.29 -19.80 -1.18
C GLN A 227 -0.49 -20.02 0.12
N GLY A 228 0.18 -18.97 0.62
CA GLY A 228 0.89 -19.02 1.89
C GLY A 228 -0.05 -19.19 3.09
N GLY A 229 -1.15 -18.44 3.12
CA GLY A 229 -2.22 -18.60 4.11
C GLY A 229 -2.83 -20.01 4.09
N ALA A 230 -3.10 -20.54 2.89
CA ALA A 230 -3.58 -21.89 2.70
C ALA A 230 -2.59 -22.95 3.20
N LYS A 231 -1.29 -22.75 3.02
CA LYS A 231 -0.25 -23.66 3.56
C LYS A 231 -0.15 -23.62 5.09
N LEU A 232 -0.39 -22.45 5.69
CA LEU A 232 -0.29 -22.25 7.14
C LEU A 232 -1.53 -22.71 7.89
N ALA A 233 -2.72 -22.50 7.34
CA ALA A 233 -4.00 -22.72 8.04
C ALA A 233 -4.93 -23.72 7.34
N GLY A 234 -4.57 -24.21 6.16
CA GLY A 234 -5.38 -25.11 5.35
C GLY A 234 -6.12 -24.39 4.21
N ASN A 235 -6.19 -25.07 3.05
CA ASN A 235 -6.78 -24.50 1.83
C ASN A 235 -8.27 -24.18 2.00
N ASP A 236 -9.03 -25.10 2.61
CA ASP A 236 -10.47 -24.93 2.83
C ASP A 236 -10.77 -23.75 3.77
N ASN A 237 -9.94 -23.55 4.80
CA ASN A 237 -10.07 -22.43 5.71
C ASN A 237 -9.78 -21.10 5.02
N MET A 238 -8.79 -21.06 4.10
CA MET A 238 -8.49 -19.85 3.33
C MET A 238 -9.62 -19.53 2.35
N ILE A 239 -10.18 -20.52 1.67
CA ILE A 239 -11.36 -20.35 0.81
C ILE A 239 -12.54 -19.84 1.62
N ALA A 240 -12.84 -20.46 2.78
CA ALA A 240 -13.95 -20.05 3.65
C ALA A 240 -13.78 -18.59 4.12
N ALA A 241 -12.55 -18.20 4.51
CA ALA A 241 -12.25 -16.81 4.88
C ALA A 241 -12.51 -15.82 3.74
N LEU A 242 -12.11 -16.13 2.51
CA LEU A 242 -12.37 -15.29 1.34
C LEU A 242 -13.86 -15.23 0.99
N GLU A 243 -14.59 -16.33 1.15
CA GLU A 243 -16.05 -16.37 0.96
C GLU A 243 -16.80 -15.53 2.00
N GLU A 244 -16.34 -15.55 3.27
CA GLU A 244 -16.90 -14.71 4.31
C GLU A 244 -16.62 -13.21 4.02
N LEU A 245 -15.40 -12.85 3.64
CA LEU A 245 -15.06 -11.49 3.20
C LEU A 245 -15.94 -11.05 2.01
N LYS A 246 -16.21 -11.95 1.06
CA LYS A 246 -17.09 -11.65 -0.07
C LYS A 246 -18.53 -11.38 0.38
N ARG A 247 -19.06 -12.14 1.33
CA ARG A 247 -20.43 -11.92 1.87
C ARG A 247 -20.56 -10.54 2.51
N VAL A 248 -19.55 -10.09 3.22
CA VAL A 248 -19.58 -8.78 3.89
C VAL A 248 -19.43 -7.62 2.91
N HIS A 249 -18.65 -7.81 1.84
CA HIS A 249 -18.38 -6.76 0.84
C HIS A 249 -19.39 -6.77 -0.32
N GLN A 250 -20.38 -7.64 -0.34
CA GLN A 250 -21.45 -7.55 -1.33
C GLN A 250 -22.23 -6.26 -1.10
N PRO A 251 -22.34 -5.37 -2.10
CA PRO A 251 -23.24 -4.23 -2.00
C PRO A 251 -24.65 -4.76 -1.78
N LEU A 252 -25.39 -4.14 -0.84
CA LEU A 252 -26.83 -4.35 -0.70
C LEU A 252 -27.46 -4.32 -2.10
N PRO A 253 -28.44 -5.21 -2.40
CA PRO A 253 -29.01 -5.32 -3.73
C PRO A 253 -29.38 -3.94 -4.28
N ALA A 254 -28.94 -3.67 -5.50
CA ALA A 254 -28.99 -2.39 -6.20
C ALA A 254 -30.40 -1.79 -6.43
N GLN A 255 -31.40 -2.34 -5.80
CA GLN A 255 -32.82 -1.85 -5.91
C GLN A 255 -33.03 -0.43 -5.36
N GLN A 256 -32.13 0.10 -4.52
CA GLN A 256 -32.28 1.46 -3.97
C GLN A 256 -31.56 2.54 -4.80
N PHE A 257 -30.68 2.19 -5.74
CA PHE A 257 -29.92 3.15 -6.56
C PHE A 257 -30.24 3.13 -8.06
N ALA A 258 -31.20 2.31 -8.50
CA ALA A 258 -31.68 2.28 -9.88
C ALA A 258 -32.29 3.62 -10.36
N ALA A 259 -32.61 4.52 -9.44
CA ALA A 259 -33.17 5.84 -9.74
C ALA A 259 -32.11 6.87 -10.27
N PHE A 260 -30.82 6.60 -10.17
CA PHE A 260 -29.78 7.55 -10.57
C PHE A 260 -29.07 7.20 -11.89
N GLY A 261 -29.54 6.21 -12.65
CA GLY A 261 -29.27 6.09 -14.11
C GLY A 261 -27.79 5.95 -14.52
N ILE A 262 -26.87 5.58 -13.62
CA ILE A 262 -25.49 5.28 -13.99
C ILE A 262 -25.40 3.78 -14.21
N ALA A 263 -25.68 3.36 -15.46
CA ALA A 263 -25.35 2.02 -15.91
C ALA A 263 -23.83 1.84 -15.85
N ASP A 264 -23.36 0.94 -14.97
CA ASP A 264 -21.98 0.47 -14.95
C ASP A 264 -21.70 -0.24 -16.27
N GLY A 265 -21.26 0.51 -17.27
CA GLY A 265 -20.80 -0.06 -18.53
C GLY A 265 -19.53 -0.91 -18.30
N ALA A 266 -19.37 -1.99 -19.07
CA ALA A 266 -18.21 -2.92 -18.98
C ALA A 266 -16.84 -2.18 -18.99
N VAL A 267 -16.77 -1.02 -19.65
CA VAL A 267 -15.58 -0.16 -19.67
C VAL A 267 -15.30 0.49 -18.33
N ALA A 268 -16.34 0.96 -17.62
CA ALA A 268 -16.19 1.57 -16.28
C ALA A 268 -15.75 0.52 -15.24
N SER A 269 -16.24 -0.72 -15.33
CA SER A 269 -15.82 -1.82 -14.46
C SER A 269 -14.36 -2.23 -14.72
N GLY A 270 -13.93 -2.26 -16.00
CA GLY A 270 -12.53 -2.55 -16.37
C GLY A 270 -11.55 -1.51 -15.85
N LEU A 271 -11.86 -0.21 -16.02
CA LEU A 271 -11.05 0.88 -15.47
C LEU A 271 -10.98 0.84 -13.95
N LYS A 272 -12.08 0.59 -13.25
CA LYS A 272 -12.13 0.47 -11.79
C LYS A 272 -11.21 -0.65 -11.29
N ARG A 273 -11.14 -1.79 -12.01
CA ARG A 273 -10.24 -2.91 -11.68
C ARG A 273 -8.75 -2.53 -11.71
N LEU A 274 -8.33 -1.57 -12.53
CA LEU A 274 -6.93 -1.14 -12.61
C LEU A 274 -6.45 -0.47 -11.31
N PHE A 275 -7.37 0.14 -10.57
CA PHE A 275 -7.09 0.88 -9.34
C PHE A 275 -7.35 0.08 -8.05
N LEU A 276 -7.78 -1.18 -8.16
CA LEU A 276 -7.94 -2.04 -6.99
C LEU A 276 -6.58 -2.53 -6.50
N SER A 277 -6.34 -2.42 -5.19
CA SER A 277 -5.15 -2.97 -4.52
C SER A 277 -5.18 -4.51 -4.41
N HIS A 278 -6.37 -5.10 -4.36
CA HIS A 278 -6.59 -6.54 -4.29
C HIS A 278 -7.34 -7.03 -5.53
N PRO A 279 -7.06 -8.26 -6.02
CA PRO A 279 -7.87 -8.89 -7.06
C PRO A 279 -9.29 -9.15 -6.56
N PRO A 280 -10.28 -9.30 -7.47
CA PRO A 280 -11.60 -9.74 -7.10
C PRO A 280 -11.55 -11.04 -6.30
N LEU A 281 -12.36 -11.15 -5.24
CA LEU A 281 -12.35 -12.31 -4.34
C LEU A 281 -12.68 -13.61 -5.08
N ASP A 282 -13.53 -13.55 -6.12
CA ASP A 282 -13.84 -14.71 -6.96
C ASP A 282 -12.61 -15.24 -7.70
N GLU A 283 -11.72 -14.39 -8.18
CA GLU A 283 -10.48 -14.79 -8.85
C GLU A 283 -9.50 -15.44 -7.86
N ARG A 284 -9.43 -14.91 -6.62
CA ARG A 284 -8.60 -15.47 -5.53
C ARG A 284 -9.11 -16.85 -5.12
N ILE A 285 -10.42 -17.02 -4.91
CA ILE A 285 -11.06 -18.29 -4.59
C ILE A 285 -10.85 -19.31 -5.72
N ALA A 286 -11.06 -18.89 -6.98
CA ALA A 286 -10.86 -19.77 -8.13
C ALA A 286 -9.39 -20.25 -8.23
N ALA A 287 -8.43 -19.38 -7.94
CA ALA A 287 -7.01 -19.72 -7.94
C ALA A 287 -6.65 -20.77 -6.87
N LEU A 288 -7.27 -20.72 -5.69
CA LEU A 288 -7.08 -21.69 -4.62
C LEU A 288 -7.77 -23.05 -4.91
N ARG A 289 -8.84 -23.05 -5.71
CA ARG A 289 -9.54 -24.27 -6.14
C ARG A 289 -8.89 -24.96 -7.34
N ALA A 290 -7.97 -24.29 -8.02
CA ALA A 290 -7.32 -24.84 -9.21
C ALA A 290 -6.45 -26.07 -8.86
N PRO A 291 -6.46 -27.16 -9.68
CA PRO A 291 -5.58 -28.30 -9.48
C PRO A 291 -4.11 -27.87 -9.52
N GLY A 292 -3.35 -28.19 -8.47
CA GLY A 292 -1.92 -27.83 -8.36
C GLY A 292 -1.62 -26.56 -7.57
N ALA A 293 -2.58 -25.96 -6.89
CA ALA A 293 -2.39 -24.82 -6.01
C ALA A 293 -1.73 -25.19 -4.65
N HIS A 294 -1.20 -26.41 -4.49
CA HIS A 294 -0.63 -26.95 -3.24
C HIS A 294 0.88 -26.82 -3.16
#